data_13030ab4dcac713c956fd82c59107d47
#
_entry.id   13030ab4dcac713c956fd82c59107d47
#
_cell.length_a   1.000
_cell.length_b   1.000
_cell.length_c   1.000
_cell.angle_alpha   90.00
_cell.angle_beta   90.00
_cell.angle_gamma   90.00
#
_symmetry.space_group_name_H-M   'P 1'
#
loop_
_entity.id
_entity.type
_entity.pdbx_description
1 polymer ?
#
loop_
_entity_poly.entity_id
_entity_poly.type
_entity_poly.pdbx_seq_one_letter_code
_entity_poly.pdbx_strand_id
1 'polypeptide(L)'
;MNGYKEIPVTYMRGGTSKGAYLLQDTLPTDPAARDRMILDLYGSPDVRQINGIGGADPLTSKVAIVNPSDRDDADIDYTFGYVGIADAVVDYEGNCGNISAGAGVFAIMEGFVKAVEPETVVRIFNTNTNKVIEAHVPVRDGKPVIDGDFAIDGVPGTGARITLYFLEPGGSKTGKLLPTGNVQDTITLADGRTIQVSLVDAANPAVFVKATDLGYEGTELPAFTETDGGVLLNTLEDIRTTAAVMMGLAPSKEAASPAVPKVCMVSAPQTYVASDGRTIEGNSIDIVARTKALAVMHKAYAVTGGICTATAALITGTVANEVVSERAKETNRVTLAHPSGKFDFEICLTHDEGWHVEKAGVARTARPIMKGIAYVKGE
;
A
#
# COMPACT_ATOMS: atom_id res chain seq x y z
N MET A 1 -20.99 -12.56 -29.68
CA MET A 1 -20.01 -12.30 -30.76
C MET A 1 -19.17 -13.56 -30.91
N ASN A 2 -18.93 -14.02 -32.16
CA ASN A 2 -18.10 -15.21 -32.36
C ASN A 2 -16.67 -14.97 -31.83
N GLY A 3 -16.19 -15.83 -30.94
CA GLY A 3 -14.84 -15.75 -30.38
C GLY A 3 -14.65 -14.84 -29.17
N TYR A 4 -15.73 -14.24 -28.64
CA TYR A 4 -15.68 -13.43 -27.42
C TYR A 4 -16.60 -13.98 -26.34
N LYS A 5 -16.13 -13.88 -25.09
CA LYS A 5 -16.88 -14.18 -23.87
C LYS A 5 -17.27 -12.86 -23.21
N GLU A 6 -18.47 -12.80 -22.66
CA GLU A 6 -18.99 -11.68 -21.87
C GLU A 6 -18.65 -11.90 -20.39
N ILE A 7 -18.05 -10.90 -19.74
CA ILE A 7 -17.79 -10.93 -18.30
C ILE A 7 -18.34 -9.67 -17.61
N PRO A 8 -19.00 -9.80 -16.47
CA PRO A 8 -19.40 -8.66 -15.66
C PRO A 8 -18.19 -7.93 -15.09
N VAL A 9 -18.17 -6.61 -15.18
CA VAL A 9 -17.07 -5.78 -14.66
C VAL A 9 -17.67 -4.59 -13.94
N THR A 10 -17.19 -4.34 -12.71
CA THR A 10 -17.34 -3.05 -12.05
C THR A 10 -15.99 -2.36 -12.04
N TYR A 11 -15.85 -1.26 -12.77
CA TYR A 11 -14.62 -0.47 -12.82
C TYR A 11 -14.69 0.63 -11.77
N MET A 12 -13.76 0.65 -10.83
CA MET A 12 -13.78 1.54 -9.68
C MET A 12 -12.43 2.17 -9.41
N ARG A 13 -12.47 3.38 -8.84
CA ARG A 13 -11.35 3.96 -8.12
C ARG A 13 -11.44 3.54 -6.64
N GLY A 14 -10.33 3.07 -6.11
CA GLY A 14 -10.11 2.90 -4.67
C GLY A 14 -8.85 3.70 -4.30
N GLY A 15 -8.94 4.61 -3.33
CA GLY A 15 -7.82 5.51 -3.01
C GLY A 15 -7.28 6.21 -4.25
N THR A 16 -5.97 6.20 -4.44
CA THR A 16 -5.25 6.77 -5.60
C THR A 16 -5.10 5.79 -6.77
N SER A 17 -5.76 4.64 -6.73
CA SER A 17 -5.68 3.62 -7.78
C SER A 17 -7.05 3.34 -8.38
N LYS A 18 -7.09 2.78 -9.58
CA LYS A 18 -8.33 2.29 -10.20
C LYS A 18 -8.11 0.97 -10.93
N GLY A 19 -9.17 0.19 -11.05
CA GLY A 19 -9.14 -1.09 -11.75
C GLY A 19 -10.49 -1.78 -11.80
N ALA A 20 -10.51 -2.95 -12.43
CA ALA A 20 -11.68 -3.81 -12.48
C ALA A 20 -11.86 -4.55 -11.14
N TYR A 21 -13.09 -4.61 -10.66
CA TYR A 21 -13.55 -5.50 -9.61
C TYR A 21 -14.37 -6.58 -10.29
N LEU A 22 -13.90 -7.80 -10.19
CA LEU A 22 -14.43 -8.98 -10.87
C LEU A 22 -14.96 -9.97 -9.82
N LEU A 23 -16.05 -10.64 -10.15
CA LEU A 23 -16.57 -11.75 -9.38
C LEU A 23 -15.76 -13.02 -9.69
N GLN A 24 -15.29 -13.73 -8.67
CA GLN A 24 -14.47 -14.93 -8.84
C GLN A 24 -15.16 -16.02 -9.66
N ASP A 25 -16.47 -16.21 -9.47
CA ASP A 25 -17.25 -17.23 -10.15
C ASP A 25 -17.46 -16.96 -11.66
N THR A 26 -17.17 -15.72 -12.11
CA THR A 26 -17.20 -15.34 -13.53
C THR A 26 -15.88 -15.60 -14.26
N LEU A 27 -14.82 -15.95 -13.50
CA LEU A 27 -13.48 -16.17 -14.00
C LEU A 27 -13.18 -17.68 -14.16
N PRO A 28 -12.24 -18.06 -15.05
CA PRO A 28 -11.75 -19.44 -15.11
C PRO A 28 -11.15 -19.89 -13.78
N THR A 29 -11.38 -21.15 -13.43
CA THR A 29 -10.77 -21.79 -12.25
C THR A 29 -9.29 -22.12 -12.46
N ASP A 30 -8.91 -22.40 -13.73
CA ASP A 30 -7.49 -22.56 -14.09
C ASP A 30 -6.76 -21.22 -13.98
N PRO A 31 -5.69 -21.12 -13.15
CA PRO A 31 -4.98 -19.85 -12.95
C PRO A 31 -4.41 -19.25 -14.24
N ALA A 32 -3.87 -20.07 -15.13
CA ALA A 32 -3.28 -19.59 -16.38
C ALA A 32 -4.35 -19.04 -17.33
N ALA A 33 -5.52 -19.68 -17.41
CA ALA A 33 -6.66 -19.20 -18.21
C ALA A 33 -7.23 -17.90 -17.61
N ARG A 34 -7.33 -17.83 -16.28
CA ARG A 34 -7.75 -16.61 -15.58
C ARG A 34 -6.82 -15.44 -15.88
N ASP A 35 -5.51 -15.66 -15.80
CA ASP A 35 -4.51 -14.61 -16.03
C ASP A 35 -4.53 -14.14 -17.49
N ARG A 36 -4.67 -15.07 -18.48
CA ARG A 36 -4.85 -14.71 -19.89
C ARG A 36 -6.10 -13.84 -20.10
N MET A 37 -7.22 -14.19 -19.44
CA MET A 37 -8.45 -13.40 -19.52
C MET A 37 -8.27 -11.99 -18.94
N ILE A 38 -7.61 -11.86 -17.78
CA ILE A 38 -7.32 -10.57 -17.16
C ILE A 38 -6.39 -9.73 -18.03
N LEU A 39 -5.35 -10.34 -18.60
CA LEU A 39 -4.43 -9.65 -19.52
C LEU A 39 -5.16 -9.14 -20.77
N ASP A 40 -6.02 -9.94 -21.36
CA ASP A 40 -6.83 -9.53 -22.52
C ASP A 40 -7.79 -8.39 -22.16
N LEU A 41 -8.46 -8.47 -21.00
CA LEU A 41 -9.31 -7.40 -20.48
C LEU A 41 -8.57 -6.08 -20.35
N TYR A 42 -7.31 -6.10 -19.89
CA TYR A 42 -6.50 -4.90 -19.70
C TYR A 42 -5.81 -4.43 -20.97
N GLY A 43 -5.76 -5.27 -22.04
CA GLY A 43 -5.01 -5.00 -23.26
C GLY A 43 -3.51 -5.14 -23.07
N SER A 44 -3.08 -6.05 -22.17
CA SER A 44 -1.67 -6.34 -21.87
C SER A 44 -1.19 -7.59 -22.62
N PRO A 45 0.12 -7.67 -22.96
CA PRO A 45 1.15 -6.64 -22.81
C PRO A 45 1.11 -5.59 -23.93
N ASP A 46 0.96 -4.35 -23.56
CA ASP A 46 1.11 -3.18 -24.45
C ASP A 46 1.32 -1.94 -23.58
N VAL A 47 2.35 -1.15 -23.86
CA VAL A 47 2.70 0.07 -23.08
C VAL A 47 1.59 1.11 -23.05
N ARG A 48 0.62 1.05 -23.95
CA ARG A 48 -0.56 1.91 -24.00
C ARG A 48 -1.84 1.22 -23.52
N GLN A 49 -1.81 -0.11 -23.38
CA GLN A 49 -3.00 -0.93 -23.09
C GLN A 49 -4.21 -0.54 -23.94
N ILE A 50 -3.94 -0.21 -25.22
CA ILE A 50 -4.94 0.43 -26.11
C ILE A 50 -6.12 -0.48 -26.46
N ASN A 51 -5.93 -1.81 -26.40
CA ASN A 51 -6.95 -2.79 -26.75
C ASN A 51 -7.72 -3.31 -25.51
N GLY A 52 -7.66 -2.60 -24.38
CA GLY A 52 -8.33 -3.00 -23.14
C GLY A 52 -8.70 -1.81 -22.26
N ILE A 53 -9.07 -2.12 -21.02
CA ILE A 53 -9.48 -1.12 -20.03
C ILE A 53 -8.31 -0.57 -19.19
N GLY A 54 -7.10 -1.06 -19.40
CA GLY A 54 -5.91 -0.59 -18.71
C GLY A 54 -5.61 0.88 -18.99
N GLY A 55 -4.95 1.56 -18.06
CA GLY A 55 -4.66 2.99 -18.17
C GLY A 55 -3.17 3.30 -18.37
N ALA A 56 -2.36 2.32 -18.77
CA ALA A 56 -0.93 2.49 -19.10
C ALA A 56 -0.07 3.09 -17.96
N ASP A 57 -0.52 2.93 -16.71
CA ASP A 57 0.15 3.42 -15.51
C ASP A 57 -0.02 2.43 -14.36
N PRO A 58 0.98 2.23 -13.50
CA PRO A 58 0.91 1.31 -12.36
C PRO A 58 -0.27 1.54 -11.41
N LEU A 59 -0.79 2.76 -11.31
CA LEU A 59 -1.96 3.08 -10.48
C LEU A 59 -3.28 2.71 -11.14
N THR A 60 -3.28 2.47 -12.46
CA THR A 60 -4.49 2.23 -13.27
C THR A 60 -4.52 0.87 -13.95
N SER A 61 -3.53 -0.01 -13.65
CA SER A 61 -3.42 -1.38 -14.18
C SER A 61 -3.48 -2.41 -13.04
N LYS A 62 -4.64 -2.48 -12.38
CA LYS A 62 -4.88 -3.29 -11.16
C LYS A 62 -6.23 -3.97 -11.23
N VAL A 63 -6.31 -5.17 -10.69
CA VAL A 63 -7.54 -5.96 -10.61
C VAL A 63 -7.84 -6.36 -9.17
N ALA A 64 -9.10 -6.39 -8.80
CA ALA A 64 -9.65 -7.00 -7.60
C ALA A 64 -10.52 -8.18 -8.01
N ILE A 65 -10.27 -9.35 -7.46
CA ILE A 65 -11.13 -10.52 -7.58
C ILE A 65 -11.82 -10.70 -6.23
N VAL A 66 -13.14 -10.71 -6.22
CA VAL A 66 -13.93 -10.70 -4.98
C VAL A 66 -15.02 -11.77 -5.03
N ASN A 67 -15.23 -12.43 -3.89
CA ASN A 67 -16.33 -13.36 -3.67
C ASN A 67 -16.78 -13.28 -2.20
N PRO A 68 -18.01 -13.73 -1.88
CA PRO A 68 -18.38 -14.00 -0.50
C PRO A 68 -17.39 -14.97 0.15
N SER A 69 -17.07 -14.76 1.43
CA SER A 69 -16.15 -15.62 2.18
C SER A 69 -16.92 -16.73 2.88
N ASP A 70 -16.33 -17.94 2.93
CA ASP A 70 -16.81 -19.06 3.74
C ASP A 70 -16.23 -19.03 5.18
N ARG A 71 -15.46 -17.97 5.52
CA ARG A 71 -14.81 -17.80 6.82
C ARG A 71 -15.76 -17.14 7.83
N ASP A 72 -15.67 -17.54 9.09
CA ASP A 72 -16.43 -16.91 10.18
C ASP A 72 -15.93 -15.49 10.52
N ASP A 73 -14.65 -15.19 10.22
CA ASP A 73 -14.00 -13.93 10.55
C ASP A 73 -13.98 -12.92 9.38
N ALA A 74 -14.55 -13.27 8.23
CA ALA A 74 -14.60 -12.39 7.04
C ALA A 74 -15.95 -12.48 6.33
N ASP A 75 -16.33 -11.40 5.66
CA ASP A 75 -17.55 -11.30 4.87
C ASP A 75 -17.27 -11.57 3.38
N ILE A 76 -16.08 -11.18 2.93
CA ILE A 76 -15.61 -11.41 1.55
C ILE A 76 -14.15 -11.86 1.52
N ASP A 77 -13.83 -12.68 0.52
CA ASP A 77 -12.45 -12.90 0.09
C ASP A 77 -12.09 -11.90 -0.99
N TYR A 78 -10.90 -11.36 -0.91
CA TYR A 78 -10.37 -10.37 -1.82
C TYR A 78 -8.96 -10.75 -2.25
N THR A 79 -8.77 -10.96 -3.55
CA THR A 79 -7.47 -11.17 -4.18
C THR A 79 -7.12 -9.94 -5.00
N PHE A 80 -5.98 -9.31 -4.69
CA PHE A 80 -5.42 -8.23 -5.48
C PHE A 80 -4.50 -8.78 -6.57
N GLY A 81 -4.58 -8.23 -7.79
CA GLY A 81 -3.62 -8.47 -8.86
C GLY A 81 -3.09 -7.15 -9.43
N TYR A 82 -1.78 -7.06 -9.60
CA TYR A 82 -1.16 -6.05 -10.45
C TYR A 82 -1.05 -6.61 -11.87
N VAL A 83 -1.63 -5.91 -12.83
CA VAL A 83 -1.61 -6.33 -14.23
C VAL A 83 -0.42 -5.67 -14.93
N GLY A 84 0.52 -6.47 -15.41
CA GLY A 84 1.70 -5.99 -16.12
C GLY A 84 1.31 -5.16 -17.34
N ILE A 85 1.98 -4.01 -17.53
CA ILE A 85 1.69 -3.12 -18.67
C ILE A 85 2.44 -3.60 -19.91
N ALA A 86 3.76 -3.69 -19.82
CA ALA A 86 4.63 -4.15 -20.90
C ALA A 86 4.89 -5.67 -20.89
N ASP A 87 4.60 -6.31 -19.75
CA ASP A 87 4.85 -7.73 -19.53
C ASP A 87 3.53 -8.50 -19.41
N ALA A 88 3.49 -9.71 -19.97
CA ALA A 88 2.33 -10.60 -19.90
C ALA A 88 2.25 -11.35 -18.55
N VAL A 89 2.05 -10.60 -17.46
CA VAL A 89 2.00 -11.14 -16.11
C VAL A 89 0.88 -10.49 -15.30
N VAL A 90 0.20 -11.28 -14.46
CA VAL A 90 -0.62 -10.79 -13.36
C VAL A 90 0.09 -11.18 -12.07
N ASP A 91 0.56 -10.18 -11.32
CA ASP A 91 1.33 -10.37 -10.10
C ASP A 91 0.42 -10.28 -8.87
N TYR A 92 0.38 -11.36 -8.08
CA TYR A 92 -0.42 -11.51 -6.87
C TYR A 92 0.43 -11.45 -5.58
N GLU A 93 1.73 -11.18 -5.66
CA GLU A 93 2.64 -11.19 -4.49
C GLU A 93 2.37 -10.06 -3.48
N GLY A 94 1.74 -8.99 -3.92
CA GLY A 94 1.50 -7.81 -3.12
C GLY A 94 0.05 -7.66 -2.65
N ASN A 95 -0.17 -6.64 -1.81
CA ASN A 95 -1.49 -6.10 -1.51
C ASN A 95 -1.55 -4.62 -1.89
N CYS A 96 -2.75 -4.12 -2.21
CA CYS A 96 -2.98 -2.72 -2.51
C CYS A 96 -4.09 -2.14 -1.61
N GLY A 97 -3.71 -1.48 -0.52
CA GLY A 97 -4.67 -0.82 0.38
C GLY A 97 -5.54 0.25 -0.29
N ASN A 98 -5.11 0.80 -1.43
CA ASN A 98 -5.96 1.69 -2.22
C ASN A 98 -7.12 0.93 -2.88
N ILE A 99 -6.85 -0.17 -3.56
CA ILE A 99 -7.89 -1.02 -4.18
C ILE A 99 -8.76 -1.66 -3.09
N SER A 100 -8.21 -2.04 -1.93
CA SER A 100 -8.99 -2.60 -0.80
C SER A 100 -10.10 -1.64 -0.33
N ALA A 101 -9.92 -0.32 -0.43
CA ALA A 101 -10.97 0.65 -0.08
C ALA A 101 -12.23 0.53 -0.97
N GLY A 102 -12.05 0.12 -2.21
CA GLY A 102 -13.18 -0.16 -3.11
C GLY A 102 -13.85 -1.50 -2.84
N ALA A 103 -13.14 -2.48 -2.26
CA ALA A 103 -13.69 -3.83 -2.05
C ALA A 103 -14.86 -3.82 -1.06
N GLY A 104 -14.81 -3.03 0.02
CA GLY A 104 -15.92 -2.88 0.95
C GLY A 104 -17.15 -2.24 0.28
N VAL A 105 -16.94 -1.19 -0.52
CA VAL A 105 -18.01 -0.55 -1.30
C VAL A 105 -18.61 -1.54 -2.31
N PHE A 106 -17.76 -2.27 -3.02
CA PHE A 106 -18.18 -3.29 -3.98
C PHE A 106 -19.02 -4.39 -3.33
N ALA A 107 -18.60 -4.90 -2.16
CA ALA A 107 -19.32 -5.94 -1.44
C ALA A 107 -20.76 -5.52 -1.06
N ILE A 108 -20.94 -4.27 -0.62
CA ILE A 108 -22.28 -3.73 -0.32
C ILE A 108 -23.08 -3.56 -1.60
N MET A 109 -22.48 -3.08 -2.69
CA MET A 109 -23.15 -2.90 -3.99
C MET A 109 -23.60 -4.22 -4.61
N GLU A 110 -22.83 -5.30 -4.45
CA GLU A 110 -23.18 -6.64 -4.94
C GLU A 110 -24.11 -7.40 -3.98
N GLY A 111 -24.41 -6.84 -2.80
CA GLY A 111 -25.28 -7.47 -1.80
C GLY A 111 -24.63 -8.62 -1.03
N PHE A 112 -23.29 -8.73 -1.04
CA PHE A 112 -22.57 -9.71 -0.22
C PHE A 112 -22.64 -9.39 1.25
N VAL A 113 -22.73 -8.10 1.58
CA VAL A 113 -22.91 -7.62 2.94
C VAL A 113 -24.17 -6.78 3.02
N LYS A 114 -25.00 -7.06 4.03
CA LYS A 114 -26.20 -6.25 4.30
C LYS A 114 -25.79 -4.85 4.76
N ALA A 115 -26.27 -3.84 4.05
CA ALA A 115 -26.05 -2.45 4.41
C ALA A 115 -26.70 -2.12 5.78
N VAL A 116 -25.94 -1.49 6.67
CA VAL A 116 -26.35 -0.99 7.98
C VAL A 116 -25.98 0.49 8.06
N GLU A 117 -26.93 1.33 8.46
CA GLU A 117 -26.71 2.78 8.61
C GLU A 117 -26.29 3.13 10.06
N PRO A 118 -25.49 4.18 10.25
CA PRO A 118 -24.90 5.08 9.23
C PRO A 118 -23.61 4.55 8.61
N GLU A 119 -23.09 3.42 9.09
CA GLU A 119 -21.83 2.82 8.69
C GLU A 119 -21.95 1.30 8.68
N THR A 120 -21.42 0.69 7.63
CA THR A 120 -21.31 -0.77 7.52
C THR A 120 -19.84 -1.16 7.62
N VAL A 121 -19.51 -2.03 8.55
CA VAL A 121 -18.19 -2.68 8.63
C VAL A 121 -18.20 -3.89 7.71
N VAL A 122 -17.28 -3.92 6.76
CA VAL A 122 -17.06 -5.06 5.86
C VAL A 122 -15.71 -5.68 6.21
N ARG A 123 -15.73 -6.95 6.66
CA ARG A 123 -14.53 -7.72 6.97
C ARG A 123 -14.02 -8.39 5.70
N ILE A 124 -12.84 -7.99 5.26
CA ILE A 124 -12.22 -8.37 3.99
C ILE A 124 -11.05 -9.29 4.29
N PHE A 125 -11.15 -10.58 3.98
CA PHE A 125 -9.98 -11.46 4.00
C PHE A 125 -9.14 -11.23 2.75
N ASN A 126 -7.94 -10.70 2.94
CA ASN A 126 -7.00 -10.51 1.86
C ASN A 126 -6.21 -11.81 1.62
N THR A 127 -6.45 -12.47 0.51
CA THR A 127 -5.85 -13.77 0.17
C THR A 127 -4.36 -13.67 -0.15
N ASN A 128 -3.87 -12.48 -0.55
CA ASN A 128 -2.45 -12.26 -0.85
C ASN A 128 -1.59 -12.24 0.43
N THR A 129 -2.16 -11.80 1.56
CA THR A 129 -1.44 -11.60 2.82
C THR A 129 -1.93 -12.50 3.95
N ASN A 130 -3.04 -13.24 3.73
CA ASN A 130 -3.74 -14.02 4.75
C ASN A 130 -4.12 -13.19 6.00
N LYS A 131 -4.50 -11.91 5.80
CA LYS A 131 -4.88 -10.98 6.86
C LYS A 131 -6.27 -10.42 6.61
N VAL A 132 -6.98 -10.10 7.68
CA VAL A 132 -8.29 -9.44 7.62
C VAL A 132 -8.10 -7.92 7.64
N ILE A 133 -8.88 -7.23 6.81
CA ILE A 133 -8.99 -5.77 6.75
C ILE A 133 -10.46 -5.44 7.02
N GLU A 134 -10.73 -4.55 7.97
CA GLU A 134 -12.06 -3.99 8.16
C GLU A 134 -12.19 -2.71 7.34
N ALA A 135 -13.20 -2.66 6.48
CA ALA A 135 -13.56 -1.44 5.74
C ALA A 135 -14.82 -0.83 6.36
N HIS A 136 -14.68 0.32 6.99
CA HIS A 136 -15.77 1.11 7.55
C HIS A 136 -16.35 2.00 6.45
N VAL A 137 -17.46 1.60 5.87
CA VAL A 137 -18.08 2.24 4.70
C VAL A 137 -19.32 3.01 5.13
N PRO A 138 -19.37 4.34 4.93
CA PRO A 138 -20.59 5.12 5.18
C PRO A 138 -21.74 4.63 4.31
N VAL A 139 -22.93 4.50 4.89
CA VAL A 139 -24.14 4.01 4.21
C VAL A 139 -25.30 4.96 4.47
N ARG A 140 -26.10 5.20 3.42
CA ARG A 140 -27.35 5.96 3.45
C ARG A 140 -28.34 5.35 2.46
N ASP A 141 -29.60 5.23 2.86
CA ASP A 141 -30.68 4.65 2.03
C ASP A 141 -30.31 3.24 1.50
N GLY A 142 -29.64 2.44 2.36
CA GLY A 142 -29.20 1.09 2.03
C GLY A 142 -28.10 1.00 0.98
N LYS A 143 -27.39 2.10 0.67
CA LYS A 143 -26.34 2.18 -0.34
C LYS A 143 -25.06 2.82 0.22
N PRO A 144 -23.86 2.45 -0.29
CA PRO A 144 -22.64 3.16 0.06
C PRO A 144 -22.71 4.63 -0.30
N VAL A 145 -22.29 5.50 0.62
CA VAL A 145 -22.13 6.93 0.36
C VAL A 145 -20.83 7.15 -0.38
N ILE A 146 -20.88 7.83 -1.51
CA ILE A 146 -19.71 8.11 -2.36
C ILE A 146 -19.25 9.56 -2.22
N ASP A 147 -20.21 10.49 -2.17
CA ASP A 147 -19.91 11.92 -2.05
C ASP A 147 -19.69 12.30 -0.59
N GLY A 148 -18.74 13.21 -0.36
CA GLY A 148 -18.38 13.69 0.96
C GLY A 148 -17.32 14.79 0.86
N ASP A 149 -16.81 15.22 2.00
CA ASP A 149 -15.86 16.32 2.15
C ASP A 149 -14.40 15.87 2.36
N PHE A 150 -14.15 14.57 2.40
CA PHE A 150 -12.82 14.04 2.67
C PHE A 150 -11.95 14.05 1.41
N ALA A 151 -10.83 14.77 1.46
CA ALA A 151 -9.81 14.80 0.41
C ALA A 151 -8.67 13.82 0.70
N ILE A 152 -8.16 13.20 -0.34
CA ILE A 152 -6.90 12.43 -0.27
C ILE A 152 -5.92 12.95 -1.33
N ASP A 153 -4.66 13.10 -0.96
CA ASP A 153 -3.64 13.56 -1.89
C ASP A 153 -3.49 12.60 -3.06
N GLY A 154 -3.33 13.16 -4.26
CA GLY A 154 -3.27 12.42 -5.52
C GLY A 154 -4.63 12.10 -6.16
N VAL A 155 -5.74 12.56 -5.56
CA VAL A 155 -7.10 12.46 -6.15
C VAL A 155 -7.76 13.83 -6.19
N PRO A 156 -8.17 14.33 -7.36
CA PRO A 156 -8.91 15.59 -7.46
C PRO A 156 -10.27 15.49 -6.77
N GLY A 157 -10.65 16.56 -6.05
CA GLY A 157 -11.93 16.68 -5.36
C GLY A 157 -11.98 15.93 -4.02
N THR A 158 -13.19 15.66 -3.56
CA THR A 158 -13.48 15.01 -2.28
C THR A 158 -14.40 13.81 -2.44
N GLY A 159 -14.60 13.02 -1.40
CA GLY A 159 -15.52 11.90 -1.36
C GLY A 159 -15.84 11.48 0.07
N ALA A 160 -16.70 10.49 0.23
CA ALA A 160 -16.99 9.93 1.52
C ALA A 160 -15.74 9.24 2.10
N ARG A 161 -15.49 9.47 3.40
CA ARG A 161 -14.38 8.88 4.12
C ARG A 161 -14.67 7.39 4.38
N ILE A 162 -13.83 6.53 3.86
CA ILE A 162 -13.79 5.10 4.15
C ILE A 162 -12.56 4.84 5.01
N THR A 163 -12.73 4.30 6.22
CA THR A 163 -11.59 3.94 7.06
C THR A 163 -11.29 2.45 6.89
N LEU A 164 -10.06 2.14 6.53
CA LEU A 164 -9.55 0.78 6.49
C LEU A 164 -8.73 0.51 7.74
N TYR A 165 -9.08 -0.53 8.47
CA TYR A 165 -8.27 -1.05 9.59
C TYR A 165 -7.62 -2.37 9.16
N PHE A 166 -6.30 -2.38 9.13
CA PHE A 166 -5.49 -3.58 8.95
C PHE A 166 -5.31 -4.22 10.32
N LEU A 167 -5.88 -5.41 10.52
CA LEU A 167 -5.83 -6.11 11.79
C LEU A 167 -4.52 -6.89 11.90
N GLU A 168 -3.93 -6.83 13.09
CA GLU A 168 -2.69 -7.53 13.44
C GLU A 168 -1.62 -7.47 12.32
N PRO A 169 -1.25 -6.27 11.84
CA PRO A 169 -0.37 -6.14 10.69
C PRO A 169 1.09 -6.54 10.99
N GLY A 170 1.45 -6.77 12.26
CA GLY A 170 2.79 -7.16 12.66
C GLY A 170 3.21 -8.53 12.11
N GLY A 171 4.48 -8.65 11.72
CA GLY A 171 5.07 -9.91 11.28
C GLY A 171 4.54 -10.44 9.94
N SER A 172 4.18 -9.56 9.02
CA SER A 172 3.50 -9.90 7.77
C SER A 172 4.28 -10.86 6.86
N LYS A 173 5.60 -10.83 6.91
CA LYS A 173 6.49 -11.70 6.13
C LYS A 173 7.52 -12.44 6.99
N THR A 174 7.96 -11.83 8.08
CA THR A 174 9.01 -12.39 8.96
C THR A 174 8.44 -13.14 10.17
N GLY A 175 7.13 -13.01 10.43
CA GLY A 175 6.45 -13.57 11.59
C GLY A 175 6.67 -12.77 12.89
N LYS A 176 7.44 -11.67 12.87
CA LYS A 176 7.72 -10.84 14.03
C LYS A 176 7.65 -9.36 13.67
N LEU A 177 7.07 -8.54 14.54
CA LEU A 177 7.02 -7.07 14.37
C LEU A 177 8.42 -6.46 14.32
N LEU A 178 9.32 -6.91 15.19
CA LEU A 178 10.75 -6.60 15.19
C LEU A 178 11.52 -7.88 14.82
N PRO A 179 11.91 -8.06 13.55
CA PRO A 179 12.50 -9.33 13.07
C PRO A 179 13.77 -9.76 13.78
N THR A 180 14.63 -8.79 14.17
CA THR A 180 15.86 -9.02 14.94
C THR A 180 15.63 -9.08 16.44
N GLY A 181 14.47 -8.63 16.92
CA GLY A 181 14.16 -8.42 18.34
C GLY A 181 14.66 -7.07 18.89
N ASN A 182 15.42 -6.33 18.12
CA ASN A 182 15.97 -5.03 18.50
C ASN A 182 15.11 -3.89 17.95
N VAL A 183 15.06 -2.75 18.67
CA VAL A 183 14.46 -1.50 18.17
C VAL A 183 15.39 -0.77 17.20
N GLN A 184 16.72 -0.94 17.40
CA GLN A 184 17.77 -0.46 16.49
C GLN A 184 18.83 -1.55 16.26
N ASP A 185 19.34 -1.58 15.06
CA ASP A 185 20.45 -2.41 14.61
C ASP A 185 21.50 -1.53 13.93
N THR A 186 22.71 -2.03 13.76
CA THR A 186 23.80 -1.34 13.08
C THR A 186 24.08 -2.01 11.72
N ILE A 187 24.16 -1.21 10.67
CA ILE A 187 24.59 -1.64 9.34
C ILE A 187 25.91 -0.95 8.99
N THR A 188 26.86 -1.73 8.47
CA THR A 188 28.07 -1.19 7.83
C THR A 188 27.86 -1.12 6.33
N LEU A 189 27.94 0.09 5.78
CA LEU A 189 27.80 0.37 4.36
C LEU A 189 29.04 -0.07 3.58
N ALA A 190 28.91 -0.21 2.26
CA ALA A 190 29.99 -0.59 1.36
C ALA A 190 31.18 0.40 1.41
N ASP A 191 30.97 1.66 1.78
CA ASP A 191 32.01 2.68 1.97
C ASP A 191 32.68 2.64 3.35
N GLY A 192 32.31 1.70 4.22
CA GLY A 192 32.84 1.49 5.56
C GLY A 192 32.16 2.32 6.66
N ARG A 193 31.23 3.22 6.34
CA ARG A 193 30.44 3.93 7.37
C ARG A 193 29.50 2.97 8.07
N THR A 194 29.29 3.21 9.37
CA THR A 194 28.28 2.51 10.17
C THR A 194 27.10 3.44 10.44
N ILE A 195 25.90 2.92 10.27
CA ILE A 195 24.65 3.65 10.49
C ILE A 195 23.72 2.87 11.40
N GLN A 196 22.87 3.59 12.13
CA GLN A 196 21.78 2.99 12.91
C GLN A 196 20.54 2.85 12.03
N VAL A 197 19.91 1.71 12.12
CA VAL A 197 18.67 1.41 11.39
C VAL A 197 17.65 0.76 12.31
N SER A 198 16.37 0.80 11.94
CA SER A 198 15.32 0.00 12.57
C SER A 198 14.69 -0.92 11.56
N LEU A 199 14.57 -2.19 11.91
CA LEU A 199 13.99 -3.24 11.09
C LEU A 199 12.60 -3.56 11.64
N VAL A 200 11.55 -3.22 10.88
CA VAL A 200 10.15 -3.40 11.33
C VAL A 200 9.36 -4.10 10.25
N ASP A 201 8.49 -5.04 10.64
CA ASP A 201 7.57 -5.72 9.75
C ASP A 201 6.12 -5.50 10.22
N ALA A 202 5.46 -4.50 9.65
CA ALA A 202 4.05 -4.20 9.88
C ALA A 202 3.35 -3.95 8.53
N ALA A 203 2.49 -4.85 8.11
CA ALA A 203 1.82 -4.89 6.79
C ALA A 203 2.78 -4.99 5.59
N ASN A 204 4.03 -4.60 5.75
CA ASN A 204 5.12 -4.78 4.78
C ASN A 204 6.46 -4.55 5.50
N PRO A 205 7.44 -5.46 5.41
CA PRO A 205 8.73 -5.28 6.05
C PRO A 205 9.48 -4.08 5.48
N ALA A 206 10.07 -3.28 6.38
CA ALA A 206 10.86 -2.11 6.02
C ALA A 206 12.09 -1.94 6.92
N VAL A 207 13.14 -1.36 6.34
CA VAL A 207 14.28 -0.83 7.07
C VAL A 207 14.22 0.69 7.05
N PHE A 208 14.37 1.30 8.22
CA PHE A 208 14.33 2.75 8.43
C PHE A 208 15.73 3.27 8.74
N VAL A 209 16.08 4.40 8.14
CA VAL A 209 17.33 5.12 8.35
C VAL A 209 17.05 6.63 8.42
N LYS A 210 17.72 7.36 9.29
CA LYS A 210 17.60 8.83 9.30
C LYS A 210 18.25 9.42 8.04
N ALA A 211 17.58 10.36 7.41
CA ALA A 211 18.11 11.04 6.23
C ALA A 211 19.45 11.73 6.52
N THR A 212 19.58 12.33 7.71
CA THR A 212 20.81 13.00 8.16
C THR A 212 22.01 12.08 8.27
N ASP A 213 21.82 10.79 8.62
CA ASP A 213 22.90 9.81 8.69
C ASP A 213 23.46 9.45 7.30
N LEU A 214 22.68 9.71 6.26
CA LEU A 214 23.08 9.56 4.86
C LEU A 214 23.56 10.89 4.22
N GLY A 215 23.45 12.02 4.95
CA GLY A 215 23.82 13.34 4.44
C GLY A 215 22.72 14.04 3.64
N TYR A 216 21.45 13.65 3.83
CA TYR A 216 20.29 14.22 3.15
C TYR A 216 19.33 14.89 4.16
N GLU A 217 18.44 15.73 3.63
CA GLU A 217 17.40 16.39 4.45
C GLU A 217 16.17 15.49 4.67
N GLY A 218 15.89 14.56 3.74
CA GLY A 218 14.72 13.70 3.74
C GLY A 218 13.53 14.29 2.97
N THR A 219 13.67 15.49 2.43
CA THR A 219 12.63 16.16 1.62
C THR A 219 12.88 16.04 0.12
N GLU A 220 13.98 15.42 -0.30
CA GLU A 220 14.35 15.24 -1.69
C GLU A 220 13.20 14.62 -2.49
N LEU A 221 12.91 15.20 -3.65
CA LEU A 221 11.93 14.66 -4.59
C LEU A 221 12.56 13.57 -5.46
N PRO A 222 11.77 12.67 -6.06
CA PRO A 222 12.31 11.58 -6.91
C PRO A 222 13.26 12.05 -8.00
N ALA A 223 13.02 13.22 -8.61
CA ALA A 223 13.88 13.80 -9.63
C ALA A 223 15.32 14.10 -9.14
N PHE A 224 15.53 14.25 -7.84
CA PHE A 224 16.87 14.43 -7.27
C PHE A 224 17.79 13.27 -7.65
N THR A 225 17.30 12.03 -7.62
CA THR A 225 18.09 10.83 -7.94
C THR A 225 18.46 10.70 -9.43
N GLU A 226 17.91 11.55 -10.28
CA GLU A 226 18.32 11.64 -11.69
C GLU A 226 19.60 12.48 -11.86
N THR A 227 19.94 13.31 -10.86
CA THR A 227 21.04 14.25 -10.89
C THR A 227 22.18 13.93 -9.93
N ASP A 228 21.96 13.07 -8.94
CA ASP A 228 22.95 12.68 -7.93
C ASP A 228 23.94 11.58 -8.39
N GLY A 229 23.86 11.16 -9.66
CA GLY A 229 24.68 10.06 -10.20
C GLY A 229 24.31 8.69 -9.64
N GLY A 230 23.13 8.53 -9.05
CA GLY A 230 22.65 7.27 -8.46
C GLY A 230 23.22 6.95 -7.08
N VAL A 231 23.92 7.88 -6.44
CA VAL A 231 24.58 7.67 -5.15
C VAL A 231 23.56 7.28 -4.07
N LEU A 232 22.47 8.03 -3.97
CA LEU A 232 21.41 7.75 -2.99
C LEU A 232 20.77 6.38 -3.24
N LEU A 233 20.38 6.08 -4.47
CA LEU A 233 19.74 4.80 -4.82
C LEU A 233 20.63 3.59 -4.54
N ASN A 234 21.93 3.70 -4.82
CA ASN A 234 22.91 2.64 -4.54
C ASN A 234 23.11 2.45 -3.04
N THR A 235 23.20 3.54 -2.26
CA THR A 235 23.30 3.49 -0.79
C THR A 235 22.04 2.84 -0.18
N LEU A 236 20.86 3.26 -0.62
CA LEU A 236 19.60 2.66 -0.16
C LEU A 236 19.48 1.18 -0.55
N GLU A 237 20.00 0.78 -1.71
CA GLU A 237 20.03 -0.63 -2.12
C GLU A 237 20.95 -1.47 -1.24
N ASP A 238 22.13 -0.97 -0.89
CA ASP A 238 23.05 -1.65 0.04
C ASP A 238 22.43 -1.84 1.42
N ILE A 239 21.76 -0.79 1.96
CA ILE A 239 21.01 -0.89 3.21
C ILE A 239 19.90 -1.94 3.10
N ARG A 240 19.10 -1.89 2.03
CA ARG A 240 17.97 -2.78 1.81
C ARG A 240 18.38 -4.25 1.74
N THR A 241 19.43 -4.56 0.98
CA THR A 241 19.91 -5.94 0.80
C THR A 241 20.55 -6.49 2.07
N THR A 242 21.27 -5.64 2.81
CA THR A 242 21.80 -6.01 4.14
C THR A 242 20.66 -6.29 5.12
N ALA A 243 19.65 -5.41 5.18
CA ALA A 243 18.47 -5.58 6.02
C ALA A 243 17.68 -6.85 5.65
N ALA A 244 17.57 -7.20 4.36
CA ALA A 244 16.90 -8.43 3.93
C ALA A 244 17.52 -9.69 4.56
N VAL A 245 18.83 -9.74 4.65
CA VAL A 245 19.55 -10.84 5.30
C VAL A 245 19.31 -10.81 6.81
N MET A 246 19.43 -9.66 7.46
CA MET A 246 19.24 -9.51 8.90
C MET A 246 17.81 -9.87 9.34
N MET A 247 16.81 -9.56 8.52
CA MET A 247 15.40 -9.90 8.75
C MET A 247 15.07 -11.36 8.43
N GLY A 248 16.01 -12.14 7.89
CA GLY A 248 15.77 -13.52 7.46
C GLY A 248 14.91 -13.64 6.19
N LEU A 249 14.78 -12.58 5.40
CA LEU A 249 14.01 -12.53 4.15
C LEU A 249 14.80 -13.07 2.96
N ALA A 250 16.13 -13.12 3.07
CA ALA A 250 17.01 -13.66 2.05
C ALA A 250 18.26 -14.32 2.67
N PRO A 251 18.82 -15.36 2.05
CA PRO A 251 20.03 -16.01 2.55
C PRO A 251 21.31 -15.20 2.27
N SER A 252 21.29 -14.29 1.30
CA SER A 252 22.40 -13.37 0.95
C SER A 252 21.85 -12.08 0.33
N LYS A 253 22.71 -11.06 0.18
CA LYS A 253 22.35 -9.78 -0.45
C LYS A 253 21.93 -9.98 -1.90
N GLU A 254 22.60 -10.84 -2.64
CA GLU A 254 22.34 -11.12 -4.06
C GLU A 254 20.99 -11.84 -4.28
N ALA A 255 20.56 -12.62 -3.29
CA ALA A 255 19.29 -13.33 -3.31
C ALA A 255 18.12 -12.47 -2.81
N ALA A 256 18.37 -11.24 -2.35
CA ALA A 256 17.36 -10.37 -1.80
C ALA A 256 16.38 -9.91 -2.88
N SER A 257 15.08 -10.19 -2.69
CA SER A 257 14.02 -9.71 -3.58
C SER A 257 14.04 -8.17 -3.67
N PRO A 258 13.90 -7.58 -4.86
CA PRO A 258 13.83 -6.13 -5.00
C PRO A 258 12.54 -5.54 -4.39
N ALA A 259 11.54 -6.37 -4.10
CA ALA A 259 10.25 -5.93 -3.57
C ALA A 259 10.26 -5.73 -2.05
N VAL A 260 11.05 -6.55 -1.30
CA VAL A 260 11.08 -6.56 0.18
C VAL A 260 12.49 -6.82 0.72
N PRO A 261 12.85 -6.21 1.87
CA PRO A 261 12.12 -5.15 2.57
C PRO A 261 12.10 -3.85 1.77
N LYS A 262 11.23 -2.93 2.13
CA LYS A 262 11.35 -1.54 1.66
C LYS A 262 12.49 -0.85 2.43
N VAL A 263 13.17 0.10 1.79
CA VAL A 263 14.11 0.99 2.48
C VAL A 263 13.51 2.39 2.52
N CYS A 264 13.47 2.96 3.72
CA CYS A 264 12.81 4.24 3.98
C CYS A 264 13.78 5.19 4.69
N MET A 265 14.07 6.33 4.08
CA MET A 265 14.66 7.48 4.76
C MET A 265 13.58 8.21 5.54
N VAL A 266 13.86 8.55 6.80
CA VAL A 266 12.96 9.33 7.66
C VAL A 266 13.65 10.57 8.18
N SER A 267 12.88 11.65 8.36
CA SER A 267 13.35 12.88 8.99
C SER A 267 12.25 13.54 9.81
N ALA A 268 12.67 14.47 10.69
CA ALA A 268 11.75 15.27 11.49
C ALA A 268 10.78 16.08 10.59
N PRO A 269 9.62 16.49 11.14
CA PRO A 269 8.69 17.38 10.44
C PRO A 269 9.38 18.65 9.97
N GLN A 270 9.29 18.96 8.69
CA GLN A 270 9.82 20.18 8.08
C GLN A 270 9.00 20.60 6.88
N THR A 271 8.94 21.90 6.60
CA THR A 271 8.23 22.43 5.45
C THR A 271 8.98 22.08 4.15
N TYR A 272 8.28 21.59 3.16
CA TYR A 272 8.85 21.30 1.82
C TYR A 272 7.83 21.53 0.71
N VAL A 273 8.29 21.58 -0.53
CA VAL A 273 7.43 21.66 -1.73
C VAL A 273 7.21 20.26 -2.28
N ALA A 274 5.95 19.83 -2.37
CA ALA A 274 5.58 18.55 -2.95
C ALA A 274 5.73 18.52 -4.48
N SER A 275 5.64 17.34 -5.08
CA SER A 275 5.83 17.13 -6.54
C SER A 275 4.82 17.89 -7.42
N ASP A 276 3.69 18.29 -6.86
CA ASP A 276 2.66 19.08 -7.53
C ASP A 276 2.79 20.61 -7.30
N GLY A 277 3.86 21.05 -6.63
CA GLY A 277 4.17 22.44 -6.36
C GLY A 277 3.50 23.01 -5.09
N ARG A 278 2.66 22.22 -4.39
CA ARG A 278 2.07 22.65 -3.10
C ARG A 278 3.11 22.64 -2.00
N THR A 279 3.07 23.63 -1.12
CA THR A 279 3.84 23.63 0.11
C THR A 279 3.16 22.73 1.15
N ILE A 280 3.90 21.82 1.72
CA ILE A 280 3.49 21.01 2.87
C ILE A 280 4.14 21.63 4.11
N GLU A 281 3.32 22.17 4.99
CA GLU A 281 3.80 22.84 6.20
C GLU A 281 4.26 21.85 7.25
N GLY A 282 5.44 22.02 7.80
CA GLY A 282 6.05 21.14 8.79
C GLY A 282 5.20 20.94 10.06
N ASN A 283 4.45 21.97 10.49
CA ASN A 283 3.53 21.87 11.64
C ASN A 283 2.25 21.06 11.36
N SER A 284 1.99 20.71 10.11
CA SER A 284 0.82 19.91 9.68
C SER A 284 1.12 18.42 9.56
N ILE A 285 2.35 18.01 9.80
CA ILE A 285 2.85 16.64 9.64
C ILE A 285 3.60 16.18 10.88
N ASP A 286 3.84 14.89 11.01
CA ASP A 286 4.52 14.30 12.15
C ASP A 286 5.88 13.69 11.80
N ILE A 287 6.04 13.24 10.57
CA ILE A 287 7.27 12.65 10.05
C ILE A 287 7.35 12.84 8.55
N VAL A 288 8.52 13.06 8.02
CA VAL A 288 8.79 13.02 6.58
C VAL A 288 9.42 11.68 6.23
N ALA A 289 8.94 11.04 5.16
CA ALA A 289 9.53 9.78 4.70
C ALA A 289 9.69 9.74 3.18
N ARG A 290 10.77 9.10 2.75
CA ARG A 290 11.09 8.79 1.36
C ARG A 290 11.42 7.31 1.26
N THR A 291 10.87 6.63 0.26
CA THR A 291 11.10 5.21 0.07
C THR A 291 11.53 4.89 -1.34
N LYS A 292 12.47 3.96 -1.45
CA LYS A 292 12.85 3.36 -2.73
C LYS A 292 11.81 2.29 -3.12
N ALA A 293 11.36 2.33 -4.36
CA ALA A 293 10.46 1.33 -4.96
C ALA A 293 11.14 0.71 -6.18
N LEU A 294 11.54 -0.55 -6.05
CA LEU A 294 12.34 -1.23 -7.07
C LEU A 294 13.63 -0.43 -7.37
N ALA A 295 13.78 0.08 -8.58
CA ALA A 295 14.97 0.80 -9.04
C ALA A 295 14.91 2.33 -8.89
N VAL A 296 13.82 2.90 -8.36
CA VAL A 296 13.59 4.35 -8.32
C VAL A 296 13.07 4.82 -6.97
N MET A 297 13.16 6.12 -6.69
CA MET A 297 12.43 6.70 -5.56
C MET A 297 10.92 6.73 -5.87
N HIS A 298 10.13 6.34 -4.89
CA HIS A 298 8.68 6.30 -5.03
C HIS A 298 8.10 7.71 -5.14
N LYS A 299 7.30 7.99 -6.16
CA LYS A 299 6.68 9.31 -6.41
C LYS A 299 5.61 9.70 -5.37
N ALA A 300 5.09 8.72 -4.63
CA ALA A 300 4.16 8.88 -3.52
C ALA A 300 4.62 8.00 -2.34
N TYR A 301 3.70 7.31 -1.66
CA TYR A 301 4.01 6.31 -0.65
C TYR A 301 2.98 5.19 -0.67
N ALA A 302 3.41 3.94 -0.52
CA ALA A 302 2.49 2.81 -0.45
C ALA A 302 1.78 2.78 0.92
N VAL A 303 0.48 2.48 0.95
CA VAL A 303 -0.31 2.41 2.19
C VAL A 303 0.32 1.45 3.21
N THR A 304 0.68 0.24 2.78
CA THR A 304 1.31 -0.76 3.66
C THR A 304 2.69 -0.31 4.17
N GLY A 305 3.46 0.39 3.33
CA GLY A 305 4.71 1.04 3.76
C GLY A 305 4.45 2.16 4.77
N GLY A 306 3.39 2.94 4.59
CA GLY A 306 2.97 3.99 5.52
C GLY A 306 2.53 3.42 6.87
N ILE A 307 1.80 2.30 6.88
CA ILE A 307 1.46 1.56 8.11
C ILE A 307 2.74 1.17 8.85
N CYS A 308 3.71 0.58 8.13
CA CYS A 308 4.99 0.20 8.74
C CYS A 308 5.76 1.41 9.29
N THR A 309 5.80 2.51 8.54
CA THR A 309 6.46 3.76 8.98
C THR A 309 5.78 4.36 10.22
N ALA A 310 4.44 4.45 10.21
CA ALA A 310 3.70 4.98 11.35
C ALA A 310 3.84 4.08 12.60
N THR A 311 3.84 2.76 12.41
CA THR A 311 4.12 1.80 13.48
C THR A 311 5.54 2.00 14.03
N ALA A 312 6.54 2.03 13.16
CA ALA A 312 7.93 2.26 13.57
C ALA A 312 8.09 3.58 14.32
N ALA A 313 7.42 4.65 13.88
CA ALA A 313 7.45 5.97 14.52
C ALA A 313 6.90 5.96 15.95
N LEU A 314 6.03 5.04 16.30
CA LEU A 314 5.43 4.92 17.64
C LEU A 314 6.11 3.86 18.53
N ILE A 315 6.95 2.99 17.98
CA ILE A 315 7.78 2.08 18.78
C ILE A 315 8.96 2.85 19.38
N THR A 316 8.92 3.04 20.70
CA THR A 316 9.96 3.77 21.43
C THR A 316 11.36 3.22 21.15
N GLY A 317 12.27 4.10 20.79
CA GLY A 317 13.68 3.78 20.56
C GLY A 317 14.03 3.40 19.13
N THR A 318 13.08 3.34 18.17
CA THR A 318 13.41 3.18 16.76
C THR A 318 13.95 4.48 16.16
N VAL A 319 14.69 4.41 15.05
CA VAL A 319 15.17 5.62 14.35
C VAL A 319 14.04 6.50 13.84
N ALA A 320 12.87 5.91 13.53
CA ALA A 320 11.67 6.65 13.15
C ALA A 320 11.05 7.36 14.36
N ASN A 321 11.07 6.73 15.55
CA ASN A 321 10.59 7.33 16.81
C ASN A 321 11.46 8.50 17.28
N GLU A 322 12.75 8.50 16.96
CA GLU A 322 13.65 9.60 17.29
C GLU A 322 13.34 10.89 16.52
N VAL A 323 12.71 10.79 15.36
CA VAL A 323 12.44 11.94 14.47
C VAL A 323 10.96 12.32 14.37
N VAL A 324 10.04 11.47 14.84
CA VAL A 324 8.60 11.77 14.81
C VAL A 324 8.25 12.88 15.81
N SER A 325 7.19 13.63 15.53
CA SER A 325 6.68 14.68 16.44
C SER A 325 6.18 14.10 17.77
N GLU A 326 6.26 14.88 18.85
CA GLU A 326 5.69 14.49 20.14
C GLU A 326 4.15 14.33 20.08
N ARG A 327 3.48 15.16 19.25
CA ARG A 327 2.04 15.03 19.02
C ARG A 327 1.64 13.61 18.57
N ALA A 328 2.41 12.99 17.68
CA ALA A 328 2.13 11.64 17.22
C ALA A 328 2.27 10.61 18.34
N LYS A 329 3.28 10.75 19.18
CA LYS A 329 3.52 9.86 20.34
C LYS A 329 2.39 9.94 21.36
N GLU A 330 1.84 11.14 21.58
CA GLU A 330 0.74 11.37 22.53
C GLU A 330 -0.62 10.87 21.99
N THR A 331 -0.84 10.97 20.69
CA THR A 331 -2.17 10.70 20.08
C THR A 331 -2.29 9.34 19.41
N ASN A 332 -1.19 8.62 19.22
CA ASN A 332 -1.10 7.41 18.39
C ASN A 332 -1.58 7.64 16.95
N ARG A 333 -1.51 8.88 16.48
CA ARG A 333 -1.82 9.29 15.12
C ARG A 333 -0.60 9.89 14.45
N VAL A 334 -0.29 9.41 13.25
CA VAL A 334 0.89 9.83 12.50
C VAL A 334 0.48 10.37 11.16
N THR A 335 0.71 11.67 10.94
CA THR A 335 0.61 12.29 9.61
C THR A 335 1.99 12.17 8.94
N LEU A 336 2.10 11.22 8.01
CA LEU A 336 3.31 10.94 7.24
C LEU A 336 3.34 11.79 5.98
N ALA A 337 4.41 12.56 5.77
CA ALA A 337 4.64 13.35 4.58
C ALA A 337 5.52 12.62 3.55
N HIS A 338 5.11 12.66 2.28
CA HIS A 338 5.76 11.97 1.17
C HIS A 338 5.83 12.87 -0.09
N PRO A 339 6.52 12.51 -1.18
CA PRO A 339 6.73 13.40 -2.33
C PRO A 339 5.47 14.04 -2.91
N SER A 340 4.32 13.35 -2.87
CA SER A 340 3.07 13.86 -3.48
C SER A 340 2.05 14.42 -2.47
N GLY A 341 2.41 14.52 -1.17
CA GLY A 341 1.49 15.00 -0.14
C GLY A 341 1.64 14.29 1.19
N LYS A 342 0.54 13.93 1.84
CA LYS A 342 0.55 13.33 3.17
C LYS A 342 -0.53 12.25 3.35
N PHE A 343 -0.30 11.35 4.31
CA PHE A 343 -1.21 10.31 4.78
C PHE A 343 -1.39 10.39 6.29
N ASP A 344 -2.62 10.18 6.74
CA ASP A 344 -2.94 10.05 8.16
C ASP A 344 -3.12 8.58 8.51
N PHE A 345 -2.42 8.13 9.57
CA PHE A 345 -2.53 6.79 10.13
C PHE A 345 -2.93 6.88 11.60
N GLU A 346 -3.74 5.91 12.03
CA GLU A 346 -4.06 5.67 13.44
C GLU A 346 -3.57 4.28 13.81
N ILE A 347 -2.69 4.19 14.81
CA ILE A 347 -2.04 2.93 15.19
C ILE A 347 -2.45 2.55 16.59
N CYS A 348 -3.06 1.38 16.75
CA CYS A 348 -3.30 0.78 18.05
C CYS A 348 -2.12 -0.11 18.40
N LEU A 349 -1.23 0.39 19.26
CA LEU A 349 0.03 -0.26 19.63
C LEU A 349 0.01 -0.54 21.14
N THR A 350 0.37 -1.75 21.54
CA THR A 350 0.52 -2.18 22.94
C THR A 350 1.95 -2.69 23.20
N HIS A 351 2.36 -2.68 24.47
CA HIS A 351 3.70 -3.11 24.90
C HIS A 351 3.64 -3.78 26.27
N ASP A 352 2.99 -4.95 26.36
CA ASP A 352 2.93 -5.72 27.60
C ASP A 352 4.05 -6.76 27.69
N GLU A 353 4.06 -7.76 26.82
CA GLU A 353 5.10 -8.80 26.69
C GLU A 353 6.03 -8.56 25.46
N GLY A 354 6.08 -7.33 24.98
CA GLY A 354 6.74 -6.88 23.73
C GLY A 354 5.82 -6.01 22.90
N TRP A 355 6.36 -5.40 21.86
CA TRP A 355 5.58 -4.54 20.97
C TRP A 355 4.58 -5.36 20.14
N HIS A 356 3.31 -4.96 20.17
CA HIS A 356 2.24 -5.57 19.39
C HIS A 356 1.37 -4.49 18.74
N VAL A 357 1.03 -4.67 17.46
CA VAL A 357 0.11 -3.79 16.72
C VAL A 357 -1.21 -4.51 16.57
N GLU A 358 -2.22 -4.09 17.32
CA GLU A 358 -3.56 -4.65 17.23
C GLU A 358 -4.22 -4.31 15.90
N LYS A 359 -4.16 -3.04 15.51
CA LYS A 359 -4.67 -2.56 14.23
C LYS A 359 -4.02 -1.27 13.78
N ALA A 360 -4.04 -1.04 12.46
CA ALA A 360 -3.58 0.19 11.83
C ALA A 360 -4.66 0.74 10.91
N GLY A 361 -5.15 1.93 11.21
CA GLY A 361 -6.20 2.63 10.47
C GLY A 361 -5.64 3.59 9.43
N VAL A 362 -6.26 3.65 8.24
CA VAL A 362 -5.98 4.63 7.21
C VAL A 362 -7.27 5.04 6.49
N ALA A 363 -7.47 6.34 6.32
CA ALA A 363 -8.63 6.84 5.62
C ALA A 363 -8.39 6.91 4.11
N ARG A 364 -9.40 6.52 3.34
CA ARG A 364 -9.44 6.56 1.88
C ARG A 364 -10.80 7.02 1.39
N THR A 365 -10.94 7.19 0.07
CA THR A 365 -12.22 7.33 -0.61
C THR A 365 -12.29 6.31 -1.74
N ALA A 366 -13.49 5.91 -2.15
CA ALA A 366 -13.69 5.07 -3.31
C ALA A 366 -14.80 5.67 -4.21
N ARG A 367 -14.78 5.31 -5.49
CA ARG A 367 -15.79 5.76 -6.44
C ARG A 367 -16.05 4.68 -7.48
N PRO A 368 -17.27 4.13 -7.58
CA PRO A 368 -17.70 3.38 -8.76
C PRO A 368 -17.67 4.30 -9.99
N ILE A 369 -17.06 3.82 -11.06
CA ILE A 369 -16.94 4.59 -12.32
C ILE A 369 -17.90 4.03 -13.35
N MET A 370 -17.95 2.70 -13.46
CA MET A 370 -18.75 1.99 -14.46
C MET A 370 -19.09 0.60 -13.95
N LYS A 371 -20.30 0.11 -14.24
CA LYS A 371 -20.67 -1.29 -14.10
C LYS A 371 -21.30 -1.75 -15.43
N GLY A 372 -20.86 -2.87 -15.95
CA GLY A 372 -21.34 -3.37 -17.24
C GLY A 372 -20.71 -4.70 -17.63
N ILE A 373 -20.73 -4.97 -18.92
CA ILE A 373 -20.17 -6.18 -19.52
C ILE A 373 -18.93 -5.81 -20.33
N ALA A 374 -17.84 -6.51 -20.11
CA ALA A 374 -16.66 -6.46 -20.95
C ALA A 374 -16.62 -7.70 -21.88
N TYR A 375 -16.01 -7.52 -23.03
CA TYR A 375 -15.81 -8.59 -24.01
C TYR A 375 -14.33 -8.99 -23.99
N VAL A 376 -14.06 -10.24 -23.67
CA VAL A 376 -12.71 -10.83 -23.66
C VAL A 376 -12.65 -11.97 -24.65
N LYS A 377 -11.46 -12.31 -25.16
CA LYS A 377 -11.31 -13.44 -26.07
C LYS A 377 -11.78 -14.73 -25.38
N GLY A 378 -12.66 -15.46 -26.05
CA GLY A 378 -12.99 -16.84 -25.68
C GLY A 378 -11.79 -17.75 -25.96
N GLU A 379 -11.66 -18.84 -25.20
CA GLU A 379 -10.69 -19.90 -25.50
C GLU A 379 -10.99 -20.58 -26.83
#